data_d0ad76c312cc48330de81d244a60cf4f
#
_entry.id   d0ad76c312cc48330de81d244a60cf4f
#
_cell.length_a   1.000
_cell.length_b   1.000
_cell.length_c   1.000
_cell.angle_alpha   90.00
_cell.angle_beta   90.00
_cell.angle_gamma   90.00
#
_symmetry.space_group_name_H-M   'P 1'
#
loop_
_entity.id
_entity.type
_entity.pdbx_description
1 polymer ?
#
loop_
_entity_poly.entity_id
_entity_poly.type
_entity_poly.pdbx_seq_one_letter_code
_entity_poly.pdbx_strand_id
1 'polypeptide(L)'
;MAVKHFLQFKDLDREELEYLFERTRIIKQRYKAYQQYWPLTDRTLVMIFEKASTRTRLSFEAGMQQLGGSAIYLNTRDSQLGRGEPVEDAGQVISRMSDIVMIRTFEQSIIERFAAHSRVPVINGLTNEYHPCQILADIYTYIEQRGSIQGRTVAWIGDSNNMCNTWLQAAEILDFNVHVSTPPGYEVEPERAGLFGEGHYEEFADPMEAARGADLVTTDVWTSMGFESENEERMKDFADWQVDEEMMAVAAKDALFMHCLPAHRGEEVSAGVIDGPHSVVWDEAENRLHVQKALMEYLLLGKVSS
;
A
#
# COMPACT_ATOMS: atom_id res chain seq x y z
N MET A 1 -0.33 -12.49 24.99
CA MET A 1 -0.32 -11.15 24.35
C MET A 1 -1.43 -11.14 23.32
N ALA A 2 -2.09 -10.01 23.09
CA ALA A 2 -3.04 -9.88 21.99
C ALA A 2 -2.29 -10.06 20.65
N VAL A 3 -2.95 -10.70 19.69
CA VAL A 3 -2.40 -10.85 18.33
C VAL A 3 -2.34 -9.47 17.67
N LYS A 4 -1.22 -9.12 17.08
CA LYS A 4 -1.07 -7.87 16.32
C LYS A 4 -1.44 -8.13 14.86
N HIS A 5 -2.31 -7.29 14.31
CA HIS A 5 -2.72 -7.30 12.91
C HIS A 5 -2.17 -6.07 12.19
N PHE A 6 -2.22 -6.07 10.86
CA PHE A 6 -1.93 -4.90 10.02
C PHE A 6 -3.04 -4.72 9.00
N LEU A 7 -4.13 -4.09 9.43
CA LEU A 7 -5.37 -3.91 8.65
C LEU A 7 -5.44 -2.54 7.99
N GLN A 8 -4.78 -1.56 8.59
CA GLN A 8 -4.64 -0.19 8.10
C GLN A 8 -3.29 0.37 8.56
N PHE A 9 -2.83 1.46 7.96
CA PHE A 9 -1.49 1.96 8.22
C PHE A 9 -1.27 2.38 9.68
N LYS A 10 -2.30 2.95 10.31
CA LYS A 10 -2.28 3.40 11.71
C LYS A 10 -2.26 2.27 12.76
N ASP A 11 -2.30 0.99 12.36
CA ASP A 11 -2.13 -0.13 13.30
C ASP A 11 -0.70 -0.28 13.82
N LEU A 12 0.24 0.42 13.19
CA LEU A 12 1.64 0.52 13.61
C LEU A 12 1.97 1.95 14.00
N ASP A 13 2.67 2.11 15.10
CA ASP A 13 3.20 3.40 15.50
C ASP A 13 4.50 3.76 14.75
N ARG A 14 4.98 5.00 14.95
CA ARG A 14 6.19 5.50 14.30
C ARG A 14 7.40 4.60 14.59
N GLU A 15 7.61 4.18 15.84
CA GLU A 15 8.77 3.37 16.23
C GLU A 15 8.74 2.00 15.55
N GLU A 16 7.55 1.42 15.38
CA GLU A 16 7.36 0.15 14.68
C GLU A 16 7.61 0.29 13.18
N LEU A 17 7.16 1.38 12.57
CA LEU A 17 7.41 1.68 11.15
C LEU A 17 8.90 1.93 10.88
N GLU A 18 9.58 2.73 11.71
CA GLU A 18 11.02 2.95 11.60
C GLU A 18 11.81 1.64 11.74
N TYR A 19 11.41 0.78 12.69
CA TYR A 19 11.97 -0.57 12.80
C TYR A 19 11.76 -1.39 11.54
N LEU A 20 10.54 -1.38 10.96
CA LEU A 20 10.24 -2.10 9.74
C LEU A 20 11.05 -1.60 8.54
N PHE A 21 11.27 -0.30 8.40
CA PHE A 21 12.08 0.25 7.32
C PHE A 21 13.55 -0.17 7.45
N GLU A 22 14.11 -0.10 8.64
CA GLU A 22 15.47 -0.57 8.87
C GLU A 22 15.57 -2.09 8.65
N ARG A 23 14.59 -2.84 9.10
CA ARG A 23 14.53 -4.29 8.90
C ARG A 23 14.42 -4.65 7.42
N THR A 24 13.62 -3.89 6.66
CA THR A 24 13.49 -4.02 5.20
C THR A 24 14.85 -3.83 4.52
N ARG A 25 15.59 -2.79 4.91
CA ARG A 25 16.92 -2.51 4.38
C ARG A 25 17.87 -3.71 4.57
N ILE A 26 17.91 -4.28 5.78
CA ILE A 26 18.75 -5.43 6.12
C ILE A 26 18.36 -6.66 5.29
N ILE A 27 17.05 -6.97 5.21
CA ILE A 27 16.53 -8.13 4.47
C ILE A 27 16.82 -7.96 2.97
N LYS A 28 16.61 -6.76 2.41
CA LYS A 28 16.91 -6.44 1.00
C LYS A 28 18.39 -6.60 0.69
N GLN A 29 19.26 -6.11 1.56
CA GLN A 29 20.73 -6.26 1.40
C GLN A 29 21.15 -7.72 1.41
N ARG A 30 20.64 -8.55 2.35
CA ARG A 30 20.90 -9.99 2.38
C ARG A 30 20.44 -10.68 1.10
N TYR A 31 19.24 -10.33 0.63
CA TYR A 31 18.70 -10.89 -0.61
C TYR A 31 19.56 -10.54 -1.83
N LYS A 32 19.94 -9.28 -2.00
CA LYS A 32 20.82 -8.83 -3.10
C LYS A 32 22.22 -9.45 -3.04
N ALA A 33 22.70 -9.79 -1.84
CA ALA A 33 23.99 -10.47 -1.61
C ALA A 33 23.89 -12.01 -1.69
N TYR A 34 22.73 -12.57 -2.07
CA TYR A 34 22.46 -14.02 -2.11
C TYR A 34 22.72 -14.72 -0.76
N GLN A 35 22.56 -13.99 0.36
CA GLN A 35 22.70 -14.54 1.70
C GLN A 35 21.38 -15.19 2.14
N GLN A 36 21.46 -16.45 2.51
CA GLN A 36 20.33 -17.19 3.04
C GLN A 36 19.85 -16.56 4.35
N TYR A 37 18.52 -16.37 4.44
CA TYR A 37 17.87 -15.87 5.65
C TYR A 37 16.48 -16.50 5.79
N TRP A 38 16.33 -17.48 6.68
CA TRP A 38 15.13 -18.29 6.85
C TRP A 38 14.53 -18.18 8.26
N PRO A 39 14.12 -17.00 8.72
CA PRO A 39 13.59 -16.81 10.07
C PRO A 39 12.21 -17.44 10.26
N LEU A 40 11.47 -17.71 9.18
CA LEU A 40 10.12 -18.24 9.17
C LEU A 40 10.04 -19.69 8.70
N THR A 41 11.10 -20.49 8.96
CA THR A 41 11.09 -21.92 8.66
C THR A 41 9.87 -22.58 9.30
N ASP A 42 9.19 -23.45 8.54
CA ASP A 42 7.98 -24.17 8.93
C ASP A 42 6.75 -23.29 9.25
N ARG A 43 6.76 -22.01 8.86
CA ARG A 43 5.58 -21.14 8.95
C ARG A 43 4.77 -21.18 7.67
N THR A 44 3.46 -21.03 7.81
CA THR A 44 2.51 -21.05 6.69
C THR A 44 1.75 -19.76 6.62
N LEU A 45 1.87 -19.06 5.47
CA LEU A 45 1.03 -17.92 5.08
C LEU A 45 -0.18 -18.44 4.29
N VAL A 46 -1.39 -18.08 4.70
CA VAL A 46 -2.59 -18.24 3.88
C VAL A 46 -2.95 -16.90 3.24
N MET A 47 -3.09 -16.89 1.92
CA MET A 47 -3.46 -15.72 1.13
C MET A 47 -4.88 -15.89 0.58
N ILE A 48 -5.81 -15.05 1.04
CA ILE A 48 -7.22 -15.07 0.61
C ILE A 48 -7.45 -13.94 -0.38
N PHE A 49 -7.88 -14.26 -1.60
CA PHE A 49 -8.14 -13.30 -2.67
C PHE A 49 -9.59 -13.34 -3.12
N GLU A 50 -10.26 -12.23 -3.01
CA GLU A 50 -11.55 -11.95 -3.65
C GLU A 50 -11.35 -11.16 -4.95
N LYS A 51 -10.35 -10.26 -4.98
CA LYS A 51 -9.87 -9.54 -6.16
C LYS A 51 -8.52 -10.11 -6.61
N ALA A 52 -8.37 -10.43 -7.90
CA ALA A 52 -7.09 -10.90 -8.45
C ALA A 52 -6.00 -9.82 -8.35
N SER A 53 -4.76 -10.23 -8.12
CA SER A 53 -3.59 -9.36 -8.16
C SER A 53 -2.32 -10.15 -8.36
N THR A 54 -1.62 -9.89 -9.45
CA THR A 54 -0.32 -10.52 -9.74
C THR A 54 0.75 -10.04 -8.77
N ARG A 55 0.87 -8.71 -8.58
CA ARG A 55 1.90 -8.11 -7.70
C ARG A 55 1.73 -8.52 -6.24
N THR A 56 0.54 -8.41 -5.69
CA THR A 56 0.29 -8.80 -4.29
C THR A 56 0.54 -10.29 -4.08
N ARG A 57 0.06 -11.15 -4.98
CA ARG A 57 0.31 -12.59 -4.89
C ARG A 57 1.81 -12.89 -4.96
N LEU A 58 2.48 -12.40 -5.98
CA LEU A 58 3.90 -12.68 -6.20
C LEU A 58 4.76 -12.20 -5.03
N SER A 59 4.54 -10.98 -4.53
CA SER A 59 5.36 -10.41 -3.45
C SER A 59 5.18 -11.15 -2.11
N PHE A 60 3.97 -11.55 -1.76
CA PHE A 60 3.73 -12.32 -0.53
C PHE A 60 4.17 -13.78 -0.66
N GLU A 61 3.83 -14.46 -1.76
CA GLU A 61 4.18 -15.86 -1.99
C GLU A 61 5.70 -16.06 -2.06
N ALA A 62 6.37 -15.29 -2.92
CA ALA A 62 7.83 -15.31 -3.01
C ALA A 62 8.49 -14.83 -1.71
N GLY A 63 7.93 -13.78 -1.07
CA GLY A 63 8.44 -13.26 0.20
C GLY A 63 8.45 -14.31 1.29
N MET A 64 7.34 -15.04 1.48
CA MET A 64 7.24 -16.12 2.49
C MET A 64 8.20 -17.26 2.19
N GLN A 65 8.29 -17.69 0.92
CA GLN A 65 9.24 -18.73 0.51
C GLN A 65 10.70 -18.33 0.75
N GLN A 66 11.07 -17.08 0.44
CA GLN A 66 12.41 -16.54 0.68
C GLN A 66 12.77 -16.43 2.16
N LEU A 67 11.78 -16.35 3.05
CA LEU A 67 11.96 -16.38 4.50
C LEU A 67 11.95 -17.82 5.08
N GLY A 68 11.86 -18.85 4.23
CA GLY A 68 11.91 -20.28 4.62
C GLY A 68 10.55 -20.88 4.94
N GLY A 69 9.46 -20.14 4.80
CA GLY A 69 8.10 -20.61 5.01
C GLY A 69 7.43 -21.11 3.73
N SER A 70 6.14 -21.39 3.84
CA SER A 70 5.28 -21.79 2.72
C SER A 70 4.08 -20.87 2.59
N ALA A 71 3.47 -20.82 1.40
CA ALA A 71 2.30 -20.01 1.14
C ALA A 71 1.19 -20.84 0.47
N ILE A 72 -0.05 -20.64 0.91
CA ILE A 72 -1.25 -21.26 0.36
C ILE A 72 -2.12 -20.16 -0.23
N TYR A 73 -2.43 -20.27 -1.51
CA TYR A 73 -3.33 -19.36 -2.20
C TYR A 73 -4.77 -19.89 -2.19
N LEU A 74 -5.71 -19.09 -1.68
CA LEU A 74 -7.13 -19.37 -1.69
C LEU A 74 -7.88 -18.28 -2.48
N ASN A 75 -8.60 -18.68 -3.52
CA ASN A 75 -9.56 -17.81 -4.19
C ASN A 75 -10.92 -18.00 -3.52
N THR A 76 -11.61 -16.91 -3.16
CA THR A 76 -12.93 -17.00 -2.53
C THR A 76 -13.95 -17.71 -3.41
N ARG A 77 -13.86 -17.59 -4.74
CA ARG A 77 -14.75 -18.29 -5.70
C ARG A 77 -14.64 -19.82 -5.60
N ASP A 78 -13.49 -20.33 -5.19
CA ASP A 78 -13.20 -21.77 -5.10
C ASP A 78 -13.24 -22.28 -3.65
N SER A 79 -13.61 -21.43 -2.70
CA SER A 79 -13.65 -21.72 -1.26
C SER A 79 -15.08 -21.62 -0.70
N GLN A 80 -15.28 -22.07 0.54
CA GLN A 80 -16.55 -21.94 1.26
C GLN A 80 -16.91 -20.49 1.56
N LEU A 81 -15.93 -19.60 1.70
CA LEU A 81 -16.15 -18.16 1.87
C LEU A 81 -17.02 -17.57 0.75
N GLY A 82 -16.76 -17.96 -0.51
CA GLY A 82 -17.59 -17.57 -1.65
C GLY A 82 -18.94 -18.31 -1.74
N ARG A 83 -19.21 -19.26 -0.84
CA ARG A 83 -20.43 -20.07 -0.78
C ARG A 83 -21.29 -19.80 0.44
N GLY A 84 -21.06 -18.69 1.16
CA GLY A 84 -21.87 -18.24 2.28
C GLY A 84 -21.41 -18.70 3.66
N GLU A 85 -20.18 -19.21 3.80
CA GLU A 85 -19.57 -19.41 5.13
C GLU A 85 -19.38 -18.05 5.82
N PRO A 86 -19.80 -17.90 7.09
CA PRO A 86 -19.55 -16.67 7.84
C PRO A 86 -18.03 -16.35 7.92
N VAL A 87 -17.68 -15.09 7.76
CA VAL A 87 -16.30 -14.62 7.81
C VAL A 87 -15.64 -14.96 9.17
N GLU A 88 -16.42 -14.91 10.24
CA GLU A 88 -16.01 -15.24 11.60
C GLU A 88 -15.60 -16.72 11.75
N ASP A 89 -16.36 -17.62 11.13
CA ASP A 89 -16.09 -19.06 11.14
C ASP A 89 -14.81 -19.35 10.34
N ALA A 90 -14.69 -18.77 9.15
CA ALA A 90 -13.47 -18.86 8.33
C ALA A 90 -12.24 -18.34 9.10
N GLY A 91 -12.37 -17.21 9.81
CA GLY A 91 -11.31 -16.66 10.67
C GLY A 91 -10.86 -17.64 11.75
N GLN A 92 -11.82 -18.30 12.39
CA GLN A 92 -11.52 -19.32 13.40
C GLN A 92 -10.87 -20.58 12.82
N VAL A 93 -11.36 -21.08 11.69
CA VAL A 93 -10.85 -22.31 11.06
C VAL A 93 -9.45 -22.09 10.49
N ILE A 94 -9.28 -21.08 9.63
CA ILE A 94 -8.03 -20.83 8.91
C ILE A 94 -6.90 -20.48 9.88
N SER A 95 -7.17 -19.66 10.90
CA SER A 95 -6.18 -19.27 11.89
C SER A 95 -5.70 -20.41 12.82
N ARG A 96 -6.35 -21.58 12.80
CA ARG A 96 -5.89 -22.78 13.50
C ARG A 96 -4.99 -23.66 12.65
N MET A 97 -4.89 -23.40 11.35
CA MET A 97 -4.14 -24.21 10.39
C MET A 97 -3.01 -23.41 9.72
N SER A 98 -2.85 -22.13 10.09
CA SER A 98 -1.84 -21.23 9.53
C SER A 98 -1.18 -20.40 10.62
N ASP A 99 -0.05 -19.78 10.30
CA ASP A 99 0.68 -18.90 11.22
C ASP A 99 0.39 -17.43 10.95
N ILE A 100 0.01 -17.06 9.74
CA ILE A 100 -0.30 -15.70 9.32
C ILE A 100 -1.26 -15.73 8.13
N VAL A 101 -2.15 -14.74 8.03
CA VAL A 101 -3.14 -14.63 6.95
C VAL A 101 -3.01 -13.29 6.26
N MET A 102 -3.07 -13.26 4.93
CA MET A 102 -3.23 -12.04 4.14
C MET A 102 -4.56 -12.11 3.40
N ILE A 103 -5.33 -11.02 3.44
CA ILE A 103 -6.64 -10.92 2.79
C ILE A 103 -6.66 -9.74 1.84
N ARG A 104 -7.11 -9.98 0.60
CA ARG A 104 -7.41 -8.96 -0.40
C ARG A 104 -8.87 -9.07 -0.81
N THR A 105 -9.68 -8.10 -0.41
CA THR A 105 -11.15 -8.12 -0.56
C THR A 105 -11.67 -6.74 -0.95
N PHE A 106 -12.97 -6.52 -0.84
CA PHE A 106 -13.61 -5.24 -1.12
C PHE A 106 -13.74 -4.40 0.14
N GLU A 107 -14.45 -4.87 1.14
CA GLU A 107 -14.86 -4.12 2.34
C GLU A 107 -13.85 -4.26 3.48
N GLN A 108 -13.46 -3.16 4.10
CA GLN A 108 -12.60 -3.16 5.28
C GLN A 108 -13.22 -3.96 6.44
N SER A 109 -14.53 -3.86 6.61
CA SER A 109 -15.28 -4.58 7.64
C SER A 109 -15.12 -6.11 7.56
N ILE A 110 -14.91 -6.67 6.37
CA ILE A 110 -14.67 -8.11 6.19
C ILE A 110 -13.35 -8.52 6.85
N ILE A 111 -12.29 -7.74 6.59
CA ILE A 111 -10.97 -8.03 7.20
C ILE A 111 -11.01 -7.84 8.71
N GLU A 112 -11.68 -6.81 9.19
CA GLU A 112 -11.81 -6.53 10.63
C GLU A 112 -12.55 -7.65 11.36
N ARG A 113 -13.67 -8.12 10.80
CA ARG A 113 -14.43 -9.27 11.36
C ARG A 113 -13.61 -10.55 11.34
N PHE A 114 -12.86 -10.81 10.27
CA PHE A 114 -11.96 -11.96 10.19
C PHE A 114 -10.87 -11.86 11.27
N ALA A 115 -10.21 -10.71 11.38
CA ALA A 115 -9.13 -10.48 12.35
C ALA A 115 -9.60 -10.62 13.79
N ALA A 116 -10.80 -10.11 14.12
CA ALA A 116 -11.40 -10.25 15.44
C ALA A 116 -11.61 -11.72 15.91
N HIS A 117 -11.69 -12.66 14.96
CA HIS A 117 -11.86 -14.08 15.22
C HIS A 117 -10.61 -14.92 14.90
N SER A 118 -9.53 -14.26 14.45
CA SER A 118 -8.26 -14.91 14.12
C SER A 118 -7.37 -15.06 15.36
N ARG A 119 -6.66 -16.19 15.44
CA ARG A 119 -5.62 -16.46 16.45
C ARG A 119 -4.22 -16.09 15.98
N VAL A 120 -4.09 -15.69 14.73
CA VAL A 120 -2.82 -15.36 14.09
C VAL A 120 -2.89 -13.97 13.45
N PRO A 121 -1.76 -13.33 13.15
CA PRO A 121 -1.74 -12.05 12.47
C PRO A 121 -2.52 -12.07 11.16
N VAL A 122 -3.24 -10.97 10.88
CA VAL A 122 -3.94 -10.72 9.62
C VAL A 122 -3.36 -9.47 8.98
N ILE A 123 -3.06 -9.55 7.69
CA ILE A 123 -2.54 -8.46 6.87
C ILE A 123 -3.58 -8.06 5.84
N ASN A 124 -3.85 -6.76 5.73
CA ASN A 124 -4.63 -6.18 4.65
C ASN A 124 -3.80 -6.13 3.36
N GLY A 125 -4.09 -6.99 2.40
CA GLY A 125 -3.50 -6.96 1.06
C GLY A 125 -4.06 -5.86 0.15
N LEU A 126 -5.29 -5.43 0.38
CA LEU A 126 -6.04 -4.29 -0.16
C LEU A 126 -7.51 -4.41 0.21
N THR A 127 -8.13 -3.29 0.54
CA THR A 127 -9.60 -3.07 0.54
C THR A 127 -9.96 -1.84 -0.29
N ASN A 128 -11.25 -1.53 -0.40
CA ASN A 128 -11.70 -0.30 -1.04
C ASN A 128 -11.30 0.95 -0.23
N GLU A 129 -11.10 0.78 1.08
CA GLU A 129 -10.79 1.87 2.01
C GLU A 129 -9.28 2.10 2.16
N TYR A 130 -8.46 1.02 2.16
CA TYR A 130 -7.03 1.12 2.44
C TYR A 130 -6.16 0.15 1.62
N HIS A 131 -4.91 0.59 1.36
CA HIS A 131 -3.85 -0.26 0.78
C HIS A 131 -2.53 -0.12 1.57
N PRO A 132 -2.49 -0.55 2.85
CA PRO A 132 -1.38 -0.23 3.75
C PRO A 132 -0.05 -0.85 3.30
N CYS A 133 -0.04 -2.03 2.69
CA CYS A 133 1.18 -2.66 2.18
C CYS A 133 1.80 -1.92 0.99
N GLN A 134 1.01 -1.18 0.21
CA GLN A 134 1.54 -0.34 -0.87
C GLN A 134 2.22 0.88 -0.29
N ILE A 135 1.53 1.64 0.56
CA ILE A 135 2.10 2.85 1.15
C ILE A 135 3.35 2.54 1.99
N LEU A 136 3.40 1.38 2.65
CA LEU A 136 4.62 0.93 3.33
C LEU A 136 5.80 0.80 2.36
N ALA A 137 5.57 0.30 1.14
CA ALA A 137 6.61 0.18 0.10
C ALA A 137 6.98 1.53 -0.51
N ASP A 138 5.99 2.40 -0.74
CA ASP A 138 6.19 3.72 -1.32
C ASP A 138 7.06 4.58 -0.40
N ILE A 139 6.74 4.62 0.89
CA ILE A 139 7.51 5.35 1.90
C ILE A 139 8.93 4.76 2.01
N TYR A 140 9.07 3.44 2.05
CA TYR A 140 10.40 2.82 2.07
C TYR A 140 11.20 3.16 0.81
N THR A 141 10.56 3.20 -0.36
CA THR A 141 11.21 3.60 -1.61
C THR A 141 11.67 5.05 -1.55
N TYR A 142 10.83 5.95 -1.03
CA TYR A 142 11.24 7.33 -0.79
C TYR A 142 12.46 7.41 0.14
N ILE A 143 12.44 6.69 1.26
CA ILE A 143 13.54 6.64 2.22
C ILE A 143 14.83 6.12 1.57
N GLU A 144 14.75 5.09 0.75
CA GLU A 144 15.88 4.50 0.04
C GLU A 144 16.50 5.49 -0.96
N GLN A 145 15.68 6.30 -1.63
CA GLN A 145 16.11 7.24 -2.67
C GLN A 145 16.53 8.62 -2.13
N ARG A 146 15.90 9.10 -1.06
CA ARG A 146 16.02 10.50 -0.59
C ARG A 146 16.28 10.64 0.92
N GLY A 147 16.20 9.56 1.68
CA GLY A 147 16.28 9.62 3.15
C GLY A 147 14.91 9.88 3.78
N SER A 148 14.88 10.51 4.96
CA SER A 148 13.65 10.69 5.73
C SER A 148 12.54 11.39 4.94
N ILE A 149 11.31 10.85 5.02
CA ILE A 149 10.10 11.50 4.51
C ILE A 149 9.55 12.57 5.47
N GLN A 150 10.01 12.60 6.71
CA GLN A 150 9.56 13.57 7.71
C GLN A 150 9.75 15.01 7.23
N GLY A 151 8.69 15.83 7.37
CA GLY A 151 8.66 17.24 6.96
C GLY A 151 8.65 17.44 5.43
N ARG A 152 8.50 16.37 4.64
CA ARG A 152 8.39 16.43 3.19
C ARG A 152 6.95 16.63 2.75
N THR A 153 6.76 16.94 1.47
CA THR A 153 5.45 17.10 0.85
C THR A 153 5.25 16.05 -0.22
N VAL A 154 4.18 15.28 -0.09
CA VAL A 154 3.68 14.32 -1.08
C VAL A 154 2.49 14.95 -1.78
N ALA A 155 2.51 15.07 -3.10
CA ALA A 155 1.36 15.47 -3.90
C ALA A 155 0.63 14.21 -4.39
N TRP A 156 -0.62 14.06 -3.96
CA TRP A 156 -1.56 13.08 -4.48
C TRP A 156 -2.43 13.74 -5.56
N ILE A 157 -2.39 13.22 -6.78
CA ILE A 157 -3.13 13.75 -7.93
C ILE A 157 -4.06 12.66 -8.45
N GLY A 158 -5.38 12.85 -8.31
CA GLY A 158 -6.36 11.85 -8.78
C GLY A 158 -7.52 11.63 -7.82
N ASP A 159 -8.11 10.44 -7.84
CA ASP A 159 -9.28 10.08 -7.02
C ASP A 159 -8.93 9.93 -5.53
N SER A 160 -9.86 10.31 -4.63
CA SER A 160 -9.73 10.05 -3.19
C SER A 160 -9.98 8.58 -2.84
N ASN A 161 -9.22 7.68 -3.42
CA ASN A 161 -9.34 6.24 -3.27
C ASN A 161 -8.59 5.69 -2.03
N ASN A 162 -8.48 4.36 -1.95
CA ASN A 162 -7.77 3.67 -0.86
C ASN A 162 -6.28 4.04 -0.73
N MET A 163 -5.64 4.40 -1.85
CA MET A 163 -4.24 4.88 -1.83
C MET A 163 -4.16 6.25 -1.15
N CYS A 164 -4.99 7.21 -1.59
CA CYS A 164 -5.09 8.53 -0.98
C CYS A 164 -5.36 8.42 0.52
N ASN A 165 -6.39 7.68 0.92
CA ASN A 165 -6.74 7.48 2.33
C ASN A 165 -5.56 6.93 3.15
N THR A 166 -4.79 6.03 2.58
CA THR A 166 -3.65 5.42 3.29
C THR A 166 -2.47 6.38 3.39
N TRP A 167 -2.22 7.23 2.35
CA TRP A 167 -1.24 8.31 2.41
C TRP A 167 -1.54 9.29 3.54
N LEU A 168 -2.82 9.65 3.72
CA LEU A 168 -3.25 10.54 4.80
C LEU A 168 -2.98 9.94 6.18
N GLN A 169 -3.29 8.64 6.41
CA GLN A 169 -2.92 7.96 7.66
C GLN A 169 -1.41 7.96 7.91
N ALA A 170 -0.63 7.73 6.86
CA ALA A 170 0.83 7.69 6.99
C ALA A 170 1.42 9.06 7.31
N ALA A 171 0.86 10.14 6.76
CA ALA A 171 1.31 11.51 7.01
C ALA A 171 1.22 11.90 8.48
N GLU A 172 0.11 11.55 9.14
CA GLU A 172 -0.08 11.80 10.57
C GLU A 172 0.97 11.09 11.43
N ILE A 173 1.28 9.82 11.11
CA ILE A 173 2.20 9.01 11.92
C ILE A 173 3.66 9.41 11.69
N LEU A 174 4.02 9.70 10.45
CA LEU A 174 5.42 9.92 10.05
C LEU A 174 5.78 11.41 9.91
N ASP A 175 4.82 12.33 10.19
CA ASP A 175 5.02 13.77 10.23
C ASP A 175 5.53 14.32 8.88
N PHE A 176 4.74 14.14 7.82
CA PHE A 176 4.94 14.74 6.51
C PHE A 176 3.61 15.32 5.98
N ASN A 177 3.66 16.12 4.92
CA ASN A 177 2.48 16.78 4.38
C ASN A 177 1.94 16.04 3.15
N VAL A 178 0.62 16.02 2.98
CA VAL A 178 -0.04 15.54 1.76
C VAL A 178 -0.84 16.67 1.14
N HIS A 179 -0.46 17.09 -0.05
CA HIS A 179 -1.24 17.96 -0.91
C HIS A 179 -2.11 17.08 -1.81
N VAL A 180 -3.42 17.22 -1.72
CA VAL A 180 -4.36 16.43 -2.51
C VAL A 180 -5.02 17.31 -3.57
N SER A 181 -5.08 16.84 -4.80
CA SER A 181 -5.94 17.42 -5.82
C SER A 181 -6.78 16.35 -6.49
N THR A 182 -8.09 16.53 -6.40
CA THR A 182 -9.09 15.63 -6.97
C THR A 182 -10.03 16.43 -7.87
N PRO A 183 -10.60 15.84 -8.94
CA PRO A 183 -11.68 16.50 -9.68
C PRO A 183 -12.90 16.74 -8.79
N PRO A 184 -13.75 17.74 -9.15
CA PRO A 184 -15.02 17.97 -8.45
C PRO A 184 -15.90 16.71 -8.43
N GLY A 185 -16.37 16.34 -7.23
CA GLY A 185 -17.16 15.12 -6.98
C GLY A 185 -16.35 13.89 -6.58
N TYR A 186 -15.02 14.02 -6.52
CA TYR A 186 -14.10 12.94 -6.13
C TYR A 186 -13.22 13.35 -4.94
N GLU A 187 -13.62 14.37 -4.20
CA GLU A 187 -12.89 14.92 -3.06
C GLU A 187 -12.80 13.91 -1.90
N VAL A 188 -11.88 14.16 -1.00
CA VAL A 188 -11.77 13.37 0.23
C VAL A 188 -13.04 13.52 1.06
N GLU A 189 -13.63 12.41 1.50
CA GLU A 189 -14.81 12.45 2.35
C GLU A 189 -14.49 13.15 3.68
N PRO A 190 -15.30 14.15 4.12
CA PRO A 190 -15.03 14.93 5.33
C PRO A 190 -14.83 14.08 6.59
N GLU A 191 -15.55 12.95 6.70
CA GLU A 191 -15.44 12.00 7.80
C GLU A 191 -14.05 11.34 7.84
N ARG A 192 -13.48 11.06 6.68
CA ARG A 192 -12.10 10.54 6.56
C ARG A 192 -11.07 11.62 6.80
N ALA A 193 -11.26 12.82 6.25
CA ALA A 193 -10.38 13.95 6.51
C ALA A 193 -10.29 14.30 8.00
N GLY A 194 -11.39 14.20 8.74
CA GLY A 194 -11.43 14.41 10.19
C GLY A 194 -10.69 13.36 11.04
N LEU A 195 -10.28 12.24 10.45
CA LEU A 195 -9.45 11.21 11.10
C LEU A 195 -7.94 11.52 11.00
N PHE A 196 -7.57 12.49 10.19
CA PHE A 196 -6.19 12.83 9.87
C PHE A 196 -5.89 14.19 10.48
N GLY A 197 -5.04 14.25 11.46
CA GLY A 197 -4.78 15.45 12.28
C GLY A 197 -4.65 16.74 11.47
N GLU A 198 -5.05 17.84 12.08
CA GLU A 198 -4.89 19.18 11.47
C GLU A 198 -3.38 19.45 11.23
N GLY A 199 -3.02 19.79 9.98
CA GLY A 199 -1.67 20.22 9.62
C GLY A 199 -0.86 19.29 8.71
N HIS A 200 -1.36 18.09 8.40
CA HIS A 200 -0.67 17.16 7.47
C HIS A 200 -1.40 16.99 6.12
N TYR A 201 -2.47 17.73 5.87
CA TYR A 201 -3.33 17.56 4.73
C TYR A 201 -3.87 18.90 4.23
N GLU A 202 -3.80 19.13 2.92
CA GLU A 202 -4.35 20.29 2.26
C GLU A 202 -4.93 19.91 0.89
N GLU A 203 -6.15 20.36 0.58
CA GLU A 203 -6.80 20.14 -0.72
C GLU A 203 -6.59 21.33 -1.65
N PHE A 204 -6.31 21.05 -2.91
CA PHE A 204 -6.09 22.01 -3.98
C PHE A 204 -7.04 21.73 -5.14
N ALA A 205 -7.76 22.76 -5.60
CA ALA A 205 -8.60 22.64 -6.79
C ALA A 205 -7.79 22.52 -8.09
N ASP A 206 -6.55 23.02 -8.10
CA ASP A 206 -5.63 22.97 -9.23
C ASP A 206 -4.53 21.93 -8.95
N PRO A 207 -4.42 20.86 -9.76
CA PRO A 207 -3.40 19.84 -9.57
C PRO A 207 -1.96 20.38 -9.71
N MET A 208 -1.76 21.46 -10.50
CA MET A 208 -0.45 22.11 -10.61
C MET A 208 -0.04 22.81 -9.30
N GLU A 209 -1.00 23.37 -8.56
CA GLU A 209 -0.72 23.97 -7.24
C GLU A 209 -0.45 22.91 -6.19
N ALA A 210 -1.17 21.79 -6.20
CA ALA A 210 -0.88 20.64 -5.32
C ALA A 210 0.54 20.08 -5.53
N ALA A 211 0.96 19.97 -6.78
CA ALA A 211 2.28 19.46 -7.14
C ALA A 211 3.42 20.46 -6.89
N ARG A 212 3.12 21.75 -6.75
CA ARG A 212 4.13 22.81 -6.63
C ARG A 212 5.05 22.60 -5.41
N GLY A 213 6.33 22.39 -5.70
CA GLY A 213 7.37 22.19 -4.68
C GLY A 213 7.28 20.87 -3.93
N ALA A 214 6.39 19.93 -4.32
CA ALA A 214 6.28 18.63 -3.72
C ALA A 214 7.55 17.79 -3.92
N ASP A 215 7.98 17.06 -2.89
CA ASP A 215 9.13 16.16 -2.92
C ASP A 215 8.82 14.82 -3.60
N LEU A 216 7.55 14.45 -3.64
CA LEU A 216 7.02 13.25 -4.29
C LEU A 216 5.69 13.59 -4.96
N VAL A 217 5.54 13.22 -6.23
CA VAL A 217 4.24 13.23 -6.93
C VAL A 217 3.80 11.79 -7.14
N THR A 218 2.57 11.49 -6.78
CA THR A 218 2.02 10.13 -6.92
C THR A 218 0.57 10.17 -7.36
N THR A 219 0.16 9.15 -8.09
CA THR A 219 -1.21 8.98 -8.61
C THR A 219 -1.57 7.51 -8.68
N ASP A 220 -2.82 7.23 -9.01
CA ASP A 220 -3.34 5.89 -9.32
C ASP A 220 -4.27 5.98 -10.53
N VAL A 221 -4.64 4.81 -11.08
CA VAL A 221 -5.59 4.73 -12.20
C VAL A 221 -6.88 5.49 -11.90
N TRP A 222 -7.40 6.22 -12.88
CA TRP A 222 -8.65 6.97 -12.72
C TRP A 222 -9.86 6.06 -12.52
N THR A 223 -9.82 4.85 -13.09
CA THR A 223 -10.87 3.84 -12.92
C THR A 223 -10.32 2.63 -12.22
N SER A 224 -10.63 2.47 -10.94
CA SER A 224 -10.22 1.32 -10.14
C SER A 224 -10.97 0.04 -10.55
N MET A 225 -10.39 -1.12 -10.25
CA MET A 225 -11.02 -2.43 -10.49
C MET A 225 -12.39 -2.53 -9.79
N GLY A 226 -13.43 -2.81 -10.56
CA GLY A 226 -14.82 -2.90 -10.10
C GLY A 226 -15.68 -1.68 -10.47
N PHE A 227 -15.07 -0.61 -11.03
CA PHE A 227 -15.74 0.60 -11.48
C PHE A 227 -15.67 0.81 -13.00
N GLU A 228 -15.42 -0.26 -13.77
CA GLU A 228 -15.24 -0.20 -15.22
C GLU A 228 -16.44 0.37 -15.98
N SER A 229 -17.64 0.31 -15.37
CA SER A 229 -18.86 0.91 -15.95
C SER A 229 -18.86 2.45 -15.92
N GLU A 230 -18.01 3.08 -15.10
CA GLU A 230 -17.89 4.52 -14.95
C GLU A 230 -16.75 5.12 -15.80
N ASN A 231 -16.04 4.28 -16.53
CA ASN A 231 -14.77 4.65 -17.19
C ASN A 231 -14.91 5.86 -18.13
N GLU A 232 -15.99 5.92 -18.96
CA GLU A 232 -16.19 7.02 -19.92
C GLU A 232 -16.42 8.38 -19.23
N GLU A 233 -17.10 8.39 -18.10
CA GLU A 233 -17.34 9.59 -17.28
C GLU A 233 -16.05 10.03 -16.60
N ARG A 234 -15.39 9.12 -15.91
CA ARG A 234 -14.13 9.37 -15.22
C ARG A 234 -13.01 9.86 -16.15
N MET A 235 -12.91 9.34 -17.37
CA MET A 235 -11.97 9.82 -18.38
C MET A 235 -12.18 11.31 -18.75
N LYS A 236 -13.39 11.82 -18.65
CA LYS A 236 -13.68 13.25 -18.90
C LYS A 236 -13.40 14.08 -17.66
N ASP A 237 -13.85 13.61 -16.50
CA ASP A 237 -13.74 14.35 -15.25
C ASP A 237 -12.27 14.50 -14.81
N PHE A 238 -11.44 13.49 -15.09
CA PHE A 238 -10.03 13.48 -14.72
C PHE A 238 -9.07 14.01 -15.79
N ALA A 239 -9.56 14.49 -16.95
CA ALA A 239 -8.71 14.88 -18.08
C ALA A 239 -7.62 15.90 -17.74
N ASP A 240 -7.88 16.80 -16.79
CA ASP A 240 -6.95 17.84 -16.34
C ASP A 240 -6.05 17.35 -15.16
N TRP A 241 -6.23 16.11 -14.69
CA TRP A 241 -5.47 15.50 -13.59
C TRP A 241 -4.41 14.48 -14.05
N GLN A 242 -4.01 14.53 -15.31
CA GLN A 242 -2.88 13.73 -15.78
C GLN A 242 -1.57 14.27 -15.18
N VAL A 243 -0.78 13.39 -14.57
CA VAL A 243 0.58 13.75 -14.18
C VAL A 243 1.47 13.71 -15.42
N ASP A 244 1.88 14.86 -15.88
CA ASP A 244 2.73 15.07 -17.05
C ASP A 244 4.05 15.77 -16.71
N GLU A 245 4.85 16.05 -17.72
CA GLU A 245 6.16 16.68 -17.57
C GLU A 245 6.06 18.13 -17.09
N GLU A 246 4.96 18.86 -17.39
CA GLU A 246 4.74 20.22 -16.93
C GLU A 246 4.43 20.23 -15.44
N MET A 247 3.64 19.27 -14.95
CA MET A 247 3.36 19.08 -13.54
C MET A 247 4.63 18.68 -12.77
N MET A 248 5.43 17.74 -13.29
CA MET A 248 6.72 17.39 -12.68
C MET A 248 7.70 18.57 -12.65
N ALA A 249 7.63 19.49 -13.61
CA ALA A 249 8.50 20.66 -13.65
C ALA A 249 8.20 21.72 -12.57
N VAL A 250 6.99 21.76 -11.99
CA VAL A 250 6.64 22.64 -10.88
C VAL A 250 6.92 22.00 -9.51
N ALA A 251 7.10 20.70 -9.44
CA ALA A 251 7.52 19.99 -8.24
C ALA A 251 8.97 20.35 -7.84
N ALA A 252 9.43 19.86 -6.71
CA ALA A 252 10.83 20.04 -6.30
C ALA A 252 11.78 19.48 -7.36
N LYS A 253 12.94 20.12 -7.53
CA LYS A 253 13.91 19.77 -8.59
C LYS A 253 14.32 18.30 -8.60
N ASP A 254 14.35 17.67 -7.43
CA ASP A 254 14.71 16.28 -7.22
C ASP A 254 13.51 15.43 -6.79
N ALA A 255 12.28 15.93 -7.07
CA ALA A 255 11.05 15.19 -6.80
C ALA A 255 11.07 13.81 -7.45
N LEU A 256 10.47 12.84 -6.76
CA LEU A 256 10.23 11.51 -7.30
C LEU A 256 8.82 11.41 -7.88
N PHE A 257 8.63 10.49 -8.82
CA PHE A 257 7.33 10.03 -9.27
C PHE A 257 7.13 8.56 -8.86
N MET A 258 5.96 8.24 -8.29
CA MET A 258 5.53 6.90 -7.91
C MET A 258 4.14 6.58 -8.42
N HIS A 259 3.88 5.29 -8.63
CA HIS A 259 2.58 4.75 -9.05
C HIS A 259 2.47 3.28 -8.68
N CYS A 260 1.43 2.91 -7.97
CA CYS A 260 1.23 1.54 -7.45
C CYS A 260 1.10 0.45 -8.54
N LEU A 261 0.94 0.85 -9.80
CA LEU A 261 0.73 0.00 -10.97
C LEU A 261 -0.51 -0.94 -10.85
N PRO A 262 -1.19 -1.29 -12.00
CA PRO A 262 -0.81 -0.96 -13.39
C PRO A 262 -1.07 0.52 -13.70
N ALA A 263 -0.34 1.10 -14.64
CA ALA A 263 -0.53 2.46 -15.09
C ALA A 263 -1.01 2.50 -16.55
N HIS A 264 -1.86 3.49 -16.86
CA HIS A 264 -2.36 3.74 -18.22
C HIS A 264 -1.68 5.00 -18.80
N ARG A 265 -0.62 4.79 -19.55
CA ARG A 265 0.10 5.91 -20.21
C ARG A 265 -0.82 6.69 -21.13
N GLY A 266 -0.89 8.01 -20.91
CA GLY A 266 -1.80 8.91 -21.64
C GLY A 266 -3.16 9.10 -20.96
N GLU A 267 -3.40 8.41 -19.82
CA GLU A 267 -4.51 8.65 -18.93
C GLU A 267 -3.98 9.37 -17.67
N GLU A 268 -3.90 8.71 -16.52
CA GLU A 268 -3.47 9.32 -15.26
C GLU A 268 -2.00 9.77 -15.24
N VAL A 269 -1.18 9.25 -16.15
CA VAL A 269 0.24 9.60 -16.25
C VAL A 269 0.72 9.61 -17.69
N SER A 270 1.58 10.57 -18.05
CA SER A 270 2.25 10.60 -19.37
C SER A 270 3.35 9.51 -19.45
N ALA A 271 3.64 9.06 -20.67
CA ALA A 271 4.76 8.14 -20.90
C ALA A 271 6.11 8.76 -20.49
N GLY A 272 6.28 10.08 -20.73
CA GLY A 272 7.53 10.77 -20.40
C GLY A 272 7.77 10.87 -18.89
N VAL A 273 6.74 10.89 -18.06
CA VAL A 273 6.86 10.87 -16.60
C VAL A 273 7.16 9.45 -16.10
N ILE A 274 6.30 8.48 -16.43
CA ILE A 274 6.44 7.13 -15.84
C ILE A 274 7.71 6.40 -16.31
N ASP A 275 8.15 6.66 -17.54
CA ASP A 275 9.38 6.10 -18.11
C ASP A 275 10.58 7.09 -17.97
N GLY A 276 10.36 8.24 -17.33
CA GLY A 276 11.31 9.32 -17.17
C GLY A 276 12.28 9.19 -15.99
N PRO A 277 13.20 10.13 -15.84
CA PRO A 277 14.28 10.06 -14.85
C PRO A 277 13.83 10.27 -13.40
N HIS A 278 12.64 10.82 -13.17
CA HIS A 278 12.06 11.03 -11.85
C HIS A 278 11.28 9.80 -11.35
N SER A 279 10.97 8.87 -12.25
CA SER A 279 10.17 7.70 -11.94
C SER A 279 10.99 6.64 -11.21
N VAL A 280 10.44 6.15 -10.11
CA VAL A 280 10.99 5.04 -9.31
C VAL A 280 10.00 3.90 -9.17
N VAL A 281 9.02 3.80 -10.09
CA VAL A 281 7.92 2.82 -10.04
C VAL A 281 8.38 1.37 -10.04
N TRP A 282 9.55 1.08 -10.63
CA TRP A 282 10.10 -0.28 -10.65
C TRP A 282 10.77 -0.64 -9.32
N ASP A 283 11.46 0.31 -8.69
CA ASP A 283 12.02 0.14 -7.34
C ASP A 283 10.90 0.02 -6.31
N GLU A 284 9.84 0.84 -6.45
CA GLU A 284 8.61 0.78 -5.66
C GLU A 284 7.96 -0.61 -5.75
N ALA A 285 7.77 -1.13 -6.96
CA ALA A 285 7.22 -2.47 -7.19
C ALA A 285 8.09 -3.58 -6.59
N GLU A 286 9.43 -3.48 -6.71
CA GLU A 286 10.37 -4.41 -6.07
C GLU A 286 10.29 -4.33 -4.54
N ASN A 287 10.21 -3.13 -4.00
CA ASN A 287 10.19 -2.90 -2.56
C ASN A 287 8.95 -3.50 -1.86
N ARG A 288 7.85 -3.72 -2.60
CA ARG A 288 6.71 -4.51 -2.13
C ARG A 288 7.15 -5.86 -1.56
N LEU A 289 8.06 -6.56 -2.24
CA LEU A 289 8.60 -7.84 -1.77
C LEU A 289 9.35 -7.68 -0.44
N HIS A 290 10.18 -6.66 -0.34
CA HIS A 290 11.10 -6.51 0.80
C HIS A 290 10.39 -6.01 2.07
N VAL A 291 9.48 -5.03 1.95
CA VAL A 291 8.72 -4.54 3.10
C VAL A 291 7.74 -5.60 3.63
N GLN A 292 7.13 -6.39 2.74
CA GLN A 292 6.23 -7.47 3.15
C GLN A 292 6.98 -8.61 3.86
N LYS A 293 8.23 -8.89 3.48
CA LYS A 293 9.09 -9.81 4.24
C LYS A 293 9.34 -9.29 5.66
N ALA A 294 9.73 -8.04 5.81
CA ALA A 294 9.94 -7.42 7.11
C ALA A 294 8.65 -7.39 7.95
N LEU A 295 7.51 -7.09 7.33
CA LEU A 295 6.20 -7.08 7.99
C LEU A 295 5.81 -8.48 8.50
N MET A 296 5.94 -9.50 7.67
CA MET A 296 5.63 -10.89 8.08
C MET A 296 6.57 -11.35 9.21
N GLU A 297 7.86 -11.05 9.12
CA GLU A 297 8.82 -11.35 10.19
C GLU A 297 8.41 -10.65 11.49
N TYR A 298 8.12 -9.36 11.42
CA TYR A 298 7.74 -8.58 12.60
C TYR A 298 6.44 -9.08 13.26
N LEU A 299 5.41 -9.35 12.48
CA LEU A 299 4.13 -9.82 13.00
C LEU A 299 4.22 -11.21 13.65
N LEU A 300 5.12 -12.07 13.18
CA LEU A 300 5.31 -13.42 13.70
C LEU A 300 6.32 -13.51 14.86
N LEU A 301 7.39 -12.72 14.82
CA LEU A 301 8.51 -12.85 15.74
C LEU A 301 8.69 -11.64 16.67
N GLY A 302 8.00 -10.52 16.39
CA GLY A 302 8.26 -9.23 17.05
C GLY A 302 9.56 -8.59 16.57
N LYS A 303 10.11 -7.65 17.36
CA LYS A 303 11.41 -7.04 17.08
C LYS A 303 12.51 -8.07 17.30
N VAL A 304 13.23 -8.42 16.25
CA VAL A 304 14.38 -9.35 16.30
C VAL A 304 15.69 -8.56 16.38
N SER A 305 16.66 -9.08 17.14
CA SER A 305 18.02 -8.52 17.18
C SER A 305 18.68 -8.64 15.81
N SER A 306 19.34 -7.60 15.37
CA SER A 306 20.10 -7.54 14.10
C SER A 306 21.26 -8.52 14.06
#